data_923e74121182b7a46e9e79e27704ccec
#
_entry.id   923e74121182b7a46e9e79e27704ccec
#
_cell.length_a   1.000
_cell.length_b   1.000
_cell.length_c   1.000
_cell.angle_alpha   90.00
_cell.angle_beta   90.00
_cell.angle_gamma   90.00
#
_symmetry.space_group_name_H-M   'P 1'
#
loop_
_entity.id
_entity.type
_entity.pdbx_description
1 polymer ?
#
loop_
_entity_poly.entity_id
_entity_poly.type
_entity_poly.pdbx_seq_one_letter_code
_entity_poly.pdbx_strand_id
1 'polypeptide(L)'
;DYAIEAASVADSATCQFFDLWYTGMCGARLHAKYLKPVSEEPVPLVLQFHGYPGASRSWFEQASFAGMGMALIALDCPGQGGPSEDIGGFEGTTVAGHIVAGIDGDPANLYYVRLHQDIRILCRIVRELEGIDLTRVYVNGASQGGGLGIATCALNSDLVDRAAILYPFLSDFRLVWDLDADDIAYEGLRYWSRWF
;
A
#
# COMPACT_ATOMS: atom_id res chain seq x y z
N ASP A 1 2.32 -17.19 -2.62
CA ASP A 1 1.24 -17.47 -3.59
C ASP A 1 0.48 -16.18 -3.89
N TYR A 2 0.07 -15.99 -5.14
CA TYR A 2 -0.79 -14.89 -5.56
C TYR A 2 -1.74 -15.32 -6.68
N ALA A 3 -2.83 -14.58 -6.87
CA ALA A 3 -3.79 -14.74 -7.94
C ALA A 3 -4.16 -13.39 -8.54
N ILE A 4 -4.37 -13.36 -9.86
CA ILE A 4 -4.85 -12.19 -10.59
C ILE A 4 -6.16 -12.60 -11.25
N GLU A 5 -7.24 -11.95 -10.84
CA GLU A 5 -8.60 -12.25 -11.29
C GLU A 5 -9.15 -11.03 -12.04
N ALA A 6 -9.90 -11.26 -13.11
CA ALA A 6 -10.55 -10.14 -13.81
C ALA A 6 -11.57 -9.48 -12.89
N ALA A 7 -11.41 -8.18 -12.65
CA ALA A 7 -12.34 -7.43 -11.81
C ALA A 7 -13.63 -7.10 -12.58
N SER A 8 -14.78 -7.27 -11.91
CA SER A 8 -16.08 -6.97 -12.50
C SER A 8 -16.38 -5.46 -12.43
N VAL A 9 -15.73 -4.67 -13.28
CA VAL A 9 -15.87 -3.21 -13.30
C VAL A 9 -16.67 -2.75 -14.51
N ALA A 10 -16.10 -2.91 -15.70
CA ALA A 10 -16.71 -2.57 -16.98
C ALA A 10 -15.84 -3.13 -18.12
N ASP A 11 -16.46 -3.43 -19.24
CA ASP A 11 -15.71 -3.73 -20.45
C ASP A 11 -15.06 -2.45 -20.98
N SER A 12 -13.76 -2.51 -21.23
CA SER A 12 -13.00 -1.40 -21.77
C SER A 12 -12.07 -1.87 -22.89
N ALA A 13 -12.10 -1.18 -24.01
CA ALA A 13 -11.20 -1.45 -25.14
C ALA A 13 -9.75 -0.98 -24.87
N THR A 14 -9.54 -0.16 -23.84
CA THR A 14 -8.27 0.52 -23.59
C THR A 14 -7.62 0.18 -22.25
N CYS A 15 -8.35 -0.41 -21.33
CA CYS A 15 -7.86 -0.73 -19.99
C CYS A 15 -8.38 -2.08 -19.50
N GLN A 16 -7.54 -2.84 -18.86
CA GLN A 16 -7.87 -4.10 -18.19
C GLN A 16 -7.84 -3.86 -16.67
N PHE A 17 -8.81 -4.43 -15.97
CA PHE A 17 -8.99 -4.29 -14.52
C PHE A 17 -8.90 -5.65 -13.85
N PHE A 18 -8.08 -5.76 -12.81
CA PHE A 18 -7.85 -7.01 -12.09
C PHE A 18 -7.86 -6.78 -10.58
N ASP A 19 -8.38 -7.74 -9.84
CA ASP A 19 -8.15 -7.90 -8.42
C ASP A 19 -6.90 -8.79 -8.25
N LEU A 20 -5.85 -8.24 -7.65
CA LEU A 20 -4.64 -8.95 -7.29
C LEU A 20 -4.74 -9.35 -5.82
N TRP A 21 -4.77 -10.65 -5.58
CA TRP A 21 -4.76 -11.24 -4.24
C TRP A 21 -3.44 -11.93 -3.97
N TYR A 22 -2.90 -11.77 -2.78
CA TYR A 22 -1.68 -12.48 -2.37
C TYR A 22 -1.65 -12.76 -0.88
N THR A 23 -0.82 -13.73 -0.49
CA THR A 23 -0.60 -14.07 0.92
C THR A 23 0.51 -13.18 1.46
N GLY A 24 0.18 -12.36 2.44
CA GLY A 24 1.09 -11.50 3.17
C GLY A 24 1.69 -12.17 4.40
N MET A 25 2.22 -11.35 5.30
CA MET A 25 2.78 -11.81 6.56
C MET A 25 1.73 -12.50 7.42
N CYS A 26 2.16 -13.52 8.15
CA CYS A 26 1.29 -14.30 9.04
C CYS A 26 0.07 -14.94 8.36
N GLY A 27 0.09 -15.11 7.05
CA GLY A 27 -0.97 -15.75 6.29
C GLY A 27 -2.18 -14.85 5.97
N ALA A 28 -2.10 -13.56 6.22
CA ALA A 28 -3.16 -12.61 5.89
C ALA A 28 -3.39 -12.56 4.36
N ARG A 29 -4.66 -12.53 3.95
CA ARG A 29 -5.04 -12.41 2.54
C ARG A 29 -5.11 -10.95 2.17
N LEU A 30 -4.23 -10.52 1.30
CA LEU A 30 -4.08 -9.12 0.90
C LEU A 30 -4.60 -8.88 -0.49
N HIS A 31 -5.17 -7.70 -0.69
CA HIS A 31 -5.76 -7.24 -1.93
C HIS A 31 -5.05 -6.00 -2.46
N ALA A 32 -4.88 -5.95 -3.75
CA ALA A 32 -4.53 -4.74 -4.47
C ALA A 32 -5.35 -4.65 -5.76
N LYS A 33 -5.81 -3.46 -6.08
CA LYS A 33 -6.32 -3.19 -7.42
C LYS A 33 -5.17 -3.15 -8.40
N TYR A 34 -5.28 -3.90 -9.47
CA TYR A 34 -4.33 -3.87 -10.57
C TYR A 34 -5.05 -3.47 -11.85
N LEU A 35 -4.62 -2.39 -12.47
CA LEU A 35 -5.11 -1.98 -13.79
C LEU A 35 -3.94 -1.82 -14.75
N LYS A 36 -4.19 -2.15 -16.02
CA LYS A 36 -3.19 -2.12 -17.06
C LYS A 36 -3.80 -1.60 -18.36
N PRO A 37 -3.16 -0.64 -19.06
CA PRO A 37 -3.59 -0.28 -20.41
C PRO A 37 -3.43 -1.49 -21.35
N VAL A 38 -4.30 -1.58 -22.34
CA VAL A 38 -4.12 -2.53 -23.45
C VAL A 38 -2.95 -2.02 -24.30
N SER A 39 -1.87 -2.79 -24.35
CA SER A 39 -0.63 -2.44 -25.05
C SER A 39 0.08 -3.67 -25.51
N GLU A 40 0.70 -3.61 -26.69
CA GLU A 40 1.59 -4.66 -27.22
C GLU A 40 2.99 -4.56 -26.60
N GLU A 41 3.38 -3.36 -26.14
CA GLU A 41 4.68 -3.10 -25.51
C GLU A 41 4.57 -3.06 -23.99
N PRO A 42 5.64 -3.42 -23.26
CA PRO A 42 5.67 -3.28 -21.82
C PRO A 42 5.46 -1.83 -21.37
N VAL A 43 4.62 -1.63 -20.35
CA VAL A 43 4.23 -0.31 -19.85
C VAL A 43 4.84 0.00 -18.49
N PRO A 44 5.09 1.28 -18.16
CA PRO A 44 5.49 1.69 -16.81
C PRO A 44 4.45 1.26 -15.78
N LEU A 45 4.88 1.04 -14.54
CA LEU A 45 4.00 0.71 -13.42
C LEU A 45 4.08 1.77 -12.33
N VAL A 46 2.94 2.11 -11.76
CA VAL A 46 2.85 2.90 -10.52
C VAL A 46 2.39 1.99 -9.38
N LEU A 47 3.16 1.92 -8.30
CA LEU A 47 2.72 1.39 -7.01
C LEU A 47 2.12 2.53 -6.20
N GLN A 48 0.85 2.43 -5.84
CA GLN A 48 0.12 3.47 -5.11
C GLN A 48 -0.29 2.98 -3.72
N PHE A 49 -0.07 3.83 -2.72
CA PHE A 49 -0.45 3.60 -1.34
C PHE A 49 -1.41 4.70 -0.85
N HIS A 50 -2.50 4.29 -0.21
CA HIS A 50 -3.52 5.21 0.30
C HIS A 50 -3.18 5.81 1.67
N GLY A 51 -3.90 6.86 2.05
CA GLY A 51 -3.83 7.48 3.38
C GLY A 51 -4.52 6.67 4.49
N TYR A 52 -4.23 6.97 5.74
CA TYR A 52 -4.78 6.30 6.93
C TYR A 52 -6.03 7.02 7.47
N PRO A 53 -7.02 6.29 8.00
CA PRO A 53 -7.37 4.93 7.62
C PRO A 53 -8.16 4.97 6.30
N GLY A 54 -7.85 4.11 5.35
CA GLY A 54 -8.50 4.19 4.05
C GLY A 54 -8.42 2.92 3.23
N ALA A 55 -8.75 3.08 1.97
CA ALA A 55 -8.64 2.04 0.95
C ALA A 55 -8.06 2.64 -0.34
N SER A 56 -7.66 1.78 -1.25
CA SER A 56 -7.34 2.18 -2.62
C SER A 56 -8.54 2.92 -3.24
N ARG A 57 -8.26 3.94 -4.03
CA ARG A 57 -9.30 4.76 -4.68
C ARG A 57 -10.20 3.92 -5.59
N SER A 58 -11.34 4.49 -5.98
CA SER A 58 -12.25 3.83 -6.92
C SER A 58 -11.55 3.50 -8.24
N TRP A 59 -12.01 2.46 -8.92
CA TRP A 59 -11.51 2.08 -10.24
C TRP A 59 -11.56 3.24 -11.24
N PHE A 60 -12.61 4.05 -11.15
CA PHE A 60 -12.81 5.18 -12.04
C PHE A 60 -11.72 6.26 -11.87
N GLU A 61 -11.38 6.59 -10.62
CA GLU A 61 -10.30 7.55 -10.33
C GLU A 61 -8.94 7.02 -10.78
N GLN A 62 -8.71 5.71 -10.65
CA GLN A 62 -7.45 5.08 -10.99
C GLN A 62 -7.27 4.83 -12.49
N ALA A 63 -8.36 4.76 -13.26
CA ALA A 63 -8.31 4.57 -14.71
C ALA A 63 -7.54 5.70 -15.44
N SER A 64 -7.37 6.85 -14.82
CA SER A 64 -6.54 7.95 -15.34
C SER A 64 -5.08 7.54 -15.61
N PHE A 65 -4.53 6.61 -14.82
CA PHE A 65 -3.17 6.09 -15.04
C PHE A 65 -3.07 5.31 -16.35
N ALA A 66 -4.07 4.46 -16.65
CA ALA A 66 -4.13 3.78 -17.94
C ALA A 66 -4.26 4.76 -19.11
N GLY A 67 -5.03 5.86 -18.93
CA GLY A 67 -5.12 6.95 -19.89
C GLY A 67 -3.79 7.64 -20.18
N MET A 68 -2.85 7.60 -19.24
CA MET A 68 -1.48 8.09 -19.40
C MET A 68 -0.50 6.99 -19.89
N GLY A 69 -0.99 5.80 -20.24
CA GLY A 69 -0.16 4.69 -20.70
C GLY A 69 0.61 3.98 -19.58
N MET A 70 0.17 4.07 -18.33
CA MET A 70 0.80 3.44 -17.16
C MET A 70 -0.11 2.38 -16.55
N ALA A 71 0.46 1.25 -16.15
CA ALA A 71 -0.20 0.34 -15.23
C ALA A 71 -0.19 0.91 -13.80
N LEU A 72 -1.14 0.47 -12.98
CA LEU A 72 -1.21 0.83 -11.57
C LEU A 72 -1.48 -0.41 -10.72
N ILE A 73 -0.78 -0.54 -9.62
CA ILE A 73 -1.14 -1.44 -8.52
C ILE A 73 -1.37 -0.58 -7.28
N ALA A 74 -2.59 -0.61 -6.77
CA ALA A 74 -3.00 0.13 -5.58
C ALA A 74 -3.33 -0.83 -4.45
N LEU A 75 -2.42 -0.92 -3.46
CA LEU A 75 -2.56 -1.80 -2.31
C LEU A 75 -3.65 -1.28 -1.37
N ASP A 76 -4.51 -2.17 -0.92
CA ASP A 76 -5.35 -1.96 0.25
C ASP A 76 -4.58 -2.41 1.50
N CYS A 77 -4.28 -1.47 2.39
CA CYS A 77 -3.53 -1.78 3.61
C CYS A 77 -4.32 -2.72 4.53
N PRO A 78 -3.65 -3.72 5.15
CA PRO A 78 -4.29 -4.72 6.00
C PRO A 78 -5.21 -4.14 7.06
N GLY A 79 -6.45 -4.67 7.17
CA GLY A 79 -7.41 -4.30 8.22
C GLY A 79 -7.89 -2.85 8.20
N GLN A 80 -7.62 -2.08 7.14
CA GLN A 80 -8.14 -0.73 6.95
C GLN A 80 -9.44 -0.74 6.12
N GLY A 81 -9.71 0.24 5.30
CA GLY A 81 -11.02 0.39 4.62
C GLY A 81 -11.25 -0.52 3.41
N GLY A 82 -10.24 -1.23 2.94
CA GLY A 82 -10.32 -2.16 1.81
C GLY A 82 -10.51 -3.62 2.23
N PRO A 83 -10.53 -4.57 1.28
CA PRO A 83 -10.80 -5.98 1.55
C PRO A 83 -9.58 -6.78 2.03
N SER A 84 -8.41 -6.15 2.22
CA SER A 84 -7.25 -6.81 2.81
C SER A 84 -7.49 -7.17 4.27
N GLU A 85 -7.21 -8.43 4.60
CA GLU A 85 -7.25 -8.91 5.99
C GLU A 85 -6.02 -8.43 6.78
N ASP A 86 -6.19 -8.26 8.10
CA ASP A 86 -5.07 -8.24 9.05
C ASP A 86 -4.93 -9.63 9.71
N ILE A 87 -3.95 -9.80 10.56
CA ILE A 87 -3.71 -11.07 11.29
C ILE A 87 -5.00 -11.51 12.00
N GLY A 88 -5.35 -12.78 11.82
CA GLY A 88 -6.57 -13.35 12.38
C GLY A 88 -7.80 -13.19 11.51
N GLY A 89 -7.67 -12.74 10.26
CA GLY A 89 -8.77 -12.61 9.30
C GLY A 89 -9.66 -11.39 9.56
N PHE A 90 -9.17 -10.36 10.23
CA PHE A 90 -9.90 -9.12 10.42
C PHE A 90 -9.96 -8.31 9.13
N GLU A 91 -11.17 -7.95 8.74
CA GLU A 91 -11.45 -7.01 7.67
C GLU A 91 -12.09 -5.75 8.23
N GLY A 92 -12.01 -4.66 7.48
CA GLY A 92 -12.75 -3.44 7.77
C GLY A 92 -11.91 -2.29 8.33
N THR A 93 -12.59 -1.20 8.59
CA THR A 93 -11.96 0.06 8.98
C THR A 93 -11.50 0.02 10.42
N THR A 94 -10.21 0.10 10.63
CA THR A 94 -9.63 0.40 11.93
C THR A 94 -9.47 1.89 12.08
N VAL A 95 -9.85 2.40 13.24
CA VAL A 95 -9.74 3.82 13.57
C VAL A 95 -8.47 4.09 14.36
N ALA A 96 -8.47 4.07 15.64
CA ALA A 96 -7.29 4.33 16.45
C ALA A 96 -6.49 3.04 16.71
N GLY A 97 -5.19 3.14 16.88
CA GLY A 97 -4.35 2.07 17.40
C GLY A 97 -3.55 1.25 16.39
N HIS A 98 -3.83 1.30 15.10
CA HIS A 98 -3.04 0.57 14.10
C HIS A 98 -1.55 0.94 14.14
N ILE A 99 -1.24 2.21 14.33
CA ILE A 99 0.14 2.69 14.42
C ILE A 99 0.93 2.03 15.56
N VAL A 100 0.25 1.62 16.61
CA VAL A 100 0.83 0.96 17.80
C VAL A 100 0.51 -0.53 17.90
N ALA A 101 -0.22 -1.09 16.94
CA ALA A 101 -0.56 -2.51 16.95
C ALA A 101 0.71 -3.37 16.96
N GLY A 102 0.83 -4.24 17.97
CA GLY A 102 2.01 -5.08 18.21
C GLY A 102 3.13 -4.44 19.03
N ILE A 103 2.93 -3.22 19.58
CA ILE A 103 3.98 -2.50 20.33
C ILE A 103 4.33 -3.18 21.68
N ASP A 104 3.42 -3.98 22.19
CA ASP A 104 3.55 -4.72 23.48
C ASP A 104 4.32 -6.04 23.37
N GLY A 105 4.83 -6.35 22.20
CA GLY A 105 5.48 -7.62 21.93
C GLY A 105 6.79 -7.50 21.15
N ASP A 106 7.08 -8.53 20.37
CA ASP A 106 8.23 -8.53 19.47
C ASP A 106 8.08 -7.39 18.44
N PRO A 107 9.11 -6.53 18.24
CA PRO A 107 9.10 -5.50 17.22
C PRO A 107 8.74 -5.99 15.81
N ALA A 108 9.00 -7.23 15.48
CA ALA A 108 8.59 -7.83 14.21
C ALA A 108 7.08 -7.92 14.05
N ASN A 109 6.32 -7.86 15.15
CA ASN A 109 4.86 -7.88 15.15
C ASN A 109 4.22 -6.49 15.00
N LEU A 110 5.02 -5.43 15.02
CA LEU A 110 4.51 -4.08 14.76
C LEU A 110 3.79 -4.04 13.40
N TYR A 111 2.61 -3.45 13.36
CA TYR A 111 1.77 -3.37 12.17
C TYR A 111 2.55 -2.85 10.95
N TYR A 112 3.23 -1.71 11.07
CA TYR A 112 3.98 -1.16 9.94
C TYR A 112 5.22 -1.98 9.56
N VAL A 113 5.84 -2.69 10.49
CA VAL A 113 6.94 -3.61 10.15
C VAL A 113 6.42 -4.75 9.28
N ARG A 114 5.26 -5.34 9.64
CA ARG A 114 4.60 -6.37 8.84
C ARG A 114 4.16 -5.82 7.49
N LEU A 115 3.50 -4.65 7.46
CA LEU A 115 3.06 -4.01 6.22
C LEU A 115 4.22 -3.73 5.26
N HIS A 116 5.38 -3.33 5.77
CA HIS A 116 6.57 -3.18 4.93
C HIS A 116 7.03 -4.51 4.32
N GLN A 117 6.92 -5.63 5.05
CA GLN A 117 7.21 -6.94 4.48
C GLN A 117 6.16 -7.36 3.45
N ASP A 118 4.89 -7.05 3.68
CA ASP A 118 3.80 -7.29 2.73
C ASP A 118 4.04 -6.55 1.41
N ILE A 119 4.48 -5.30 1.49
CA ILE A 119 4.87 -4.50 0.32
C ILE A 119 6.09 -5.13 -0.39
N ARG A 120 7.06 -5.68 0.34
CA ARG A 120 8.19 -6.40 -0.28
C ARG A 120 7.72 -7.66 -1.02
N ILE A 121 6.72 -8.37 -0.49
CA ILE A 121 6.11 -9.50 -1.19
C ILE A 121 5.45 -9.00 -2.47
N LEU A 122 4.66 -7.93 -2.41
CA LEU A 122 4.06 -7.30 -3.59
C LEU A 122 5.11 -6.91 -4.63
N CYS A 123 6.22 -6.31 -4.21
CA CYS A 123 7.33 -5.95 -5.11
C CYS A 123 7.98 -7.18 -5.78
N ARG A 124 8.00 -8.35 -5.13
CA ARG A 124 8.44 -9.60 -5.78
C ARG A 124 7.45 -10.05 -6.82
N ILE A 125 6.15 -9.98 -6.55
CA ILE A 125 5.10 -10.29 -7.52
C ILE A 125 5.21 -9.38 -8.75
N VAL A 126 5.44 -8.07 -8.53
CA VAL A 126 5.63 -7.11 -9.64
C VAL A 126 6.72 -7.56 -10.61
N ARG A 127 7.81 -8.17 -10.13
CA ARG A 127 8.91 -8.66 -10.98
C ARG A 127 8.52 -9.85 -11.87
N GLU A 128 7.41 -10.50 -11.55
CA GLU A 128 6.88 -11.66 -12.30
C GLU A 128 5.75 -11.27 -13.27
N LEU A 129 5.27 -10.01 -13.20
CA LEU A 129 4.15 -9.56 -14.04
C LEU A 129 4.56 -9.36 -15.49
N GLU A 130 3.81 -9.96 -16.37
CA GLU A 130 4.01 -9.80 -17.80
C GLU A 130 3.53 -8.43 -18.32
N GLY A 131 4.27 -7.88 -19.27
CA GLY A 131 3.94 -6.62 -19.93
C GLY A 131 4.13 -5.39 -19.06
N ILE A 132 4.94 -5.50 -17.99
CA ILE A 132 5.43 -4.37 -17.19
C ILE A 132 6.89 -4.07 -17.52
N ASP A 133 7.20 -2.82 -17.74
CA ASP A 133 8.58 -2.36 -17.89
C ASP A 133 9.20 -2.13 -16.51
N LEU A 134 9.98 -3.10 -16.06
CA LEU A 134 10.63 -3.07 -14.74
C LEU A 134 11.70 -1.99 -14.59
N THR A 135 12.09 -1.31 -15.69
CA THR A 135 12.99 -0.15 -15.61
C THR A 135 12.26 1.16 -15.32
N ARG A 136 10.92 1.13 -15.35
CA ARG A 136 10.04 2.29 -15.11
C ARG A 136 8.96 1.98 -14.09
N VAL A 137 9.39 1.58 -12.89
CA VAL A 137 8.49 1.37 -11.74
C VAL A 137 8.53 2.59 -10.84
N TYR A 138 7.37 3.16 -10.60
CA TYR A 138 7.19 4.39 -9.84
C TYR A 138 6.40 4.14 -8.57
N VAL A 139 6.58 5.01 -7.58
CA VAL A 139 5.80 4.96 -6.33
C VAL A 139 5.03 6.28 -6.17
N ASN A 140 3.77 6.18 -5.77
CA ASN A 140 2.93 7.34 -5.45
C ASN A 140 2.22 7.12 -4.12
N GLY A 141 2.24 8.14 -3.26
CA GLY A 141 1.51 8.09 -2.00
C GLY A 141 1.50 9.40 -1.25
N ALA A 142 0.45 9.58 -0.46
CA ALA A 142 0.28 10.74 0.38
C ALA A 142 -0.03 10.30 1.82
N SER A 143 0.36 11.11 2.82
CA SER A 143 0.15 10.81 4.22
C SER A 143 0.75 9.44 4.60
N GLN A 144 -0.03 8.50 5.14
CA GLN A 144 0.41 7.10 5.34
C GLN A 144 1.06 6.53 4.07
N GLY A 145 0.40 6.71 2.93
CA GLY A 145 0.91 6.23 1.65
C GLY A 145 2.25 6.88 1.28
N GLY A 146 2.49 8.11 1.71
CA GLY A 146 3.78 8.78 1.56
C GLY A 146 4.88 8.11 2.37
N GLY A 147 4.63 7.78 3.64
CA GLY A 147 5.55 7.04 4.48
C GLY A 147 5.85 5.63 3.95
N LEU A 148 4.80 4.90 3.54
CA LEU A 148 4.94 3.60 2.89
C LEU A 148 5.75 3.70 1.58
N GLY A 149 5.53 4.77 0.82
CA GLY A 149 6.29 5.04 -0.41
C GLY A 149 7.77 5.23 -0.15
N ILE A 150 8.16 6.01 0.86
CA ILE A 150 9.57 6.19 1.25
C ILE A 150 10.20 4.84 1.63
N ALA A 151 9.51 4.06 2.46
CA ALA A 151 9.98 2.74 2.86
C ALA A 151 10.10 1.78 1.66
N THR A 152 9.16 1.82 0.73
CA THR A 152 9.20 1.03 -0.50
C THR A 152 10.43 1.37 -1.34
N CYS A 153 10.74 2.65 -1.54
CA CYS A 153 11.94 3.08 -2.25
C CYS A 153 13.22 2.59 -1.57
N ALA A 154 13.30 2.67 -0.24
CA ALA A 154 14.47 2.25 0.51
C ALA A 154 14.68 0.72 0.48
N LEU A 155 13.60 -0.04 0.62
CA LEU A 155 13.64 -1.51 0.71
C LEU A 155 13.67 -2.22 -0.66
N ASN A 156 13.36 -1.52 -1.74
CA ASN A 156 13.29 -2.05 -3.11
C ASN A 156 13.95 -1.07 -4.11
N SER A 157 15.11 -0.53 -3.74
CA SER A 157 15.84 0.47 -4.53
C SER A 157 16.34 -0.07 -5.88
N ASP A 158 16.39 -1.38 -6.04
CA ASP A 158 16.70 -2.08 -7.29
C ASP A 158 15.51 -2.18 -8.25
N LEU A 159 14.29 -1.90 -7.77
CA LEU A 159 13.05 -1.92 -8.56
C LEU A 159 12.50 -0.53 -8.84
N VAL A 160 12.51 0.34 -7.82
CA VAL A 160 11.86 1.66 -7.90
C VAL A 160 12.78 2.68 -8.55
N ASP A 161 12.35 3.23 -9.69
CA ASP A 161 13.07 4.30 -10.41
C ASP A 161 12.79 5.69 -9.81
N ARG A 162 11.52 6.02 -9.55
CA ARG A 162 11.09 7.34 -9.06
C ARG A 162 9.92 7.26 -8.12
N ALA A 163 9.74 8.31 -7.30
CA ALA A 163 8.62 8.43 -6.41
C ALA A 163 8.03 9.84 -6.38
N ALA A 164 6.70 9.93 -6.27
CA ALA A 164 5.96 11.15 -5.99
C ALA A 164 5.33 11.01 -4.60
N ILE A 165 6.00 11.60 -3.60
CA ILE A 165 5.64 11.50 -2.19
C ILE A 165 5.08 12.84 -1.71
N LEU A 166 3.86 12.82 -1.15
CA LEU A 166 3.20 14.01 -0.65
C LEU A 166 3.02 13.93 0.88
N TYR A 167 3.43 14.98 1.59
CA TYR A 167 3.27 15.15 3.05
C TYR A 167 3.30 13.82 3.82
N PRO A 168 4.45 13.10 3.81
CA PRO A 168 4.53 11.75 4.33
C PRO A 168 4.25 11.70 5.83
N PHE A 169 3.32 10.85 6.24
CA PHE A 169 3.12 10.39 7.60
C PHE A 169 4.10 9.26 7.91
N LEU A 170 4.29 8.87 9.16
CA LEU A 170 5.25 7.85 9.61
C LEU A 170 6.73 8.28 9.46
N SER A 171 6.96 9.56 9.42
CA SER A 171 8.29 10.15 9.41
C SER A 171 8.45 11.09 10.59
N ASP A 172 9.66 11.16 11.15
CA ASP A 172 10.03 12.03 12.26
C ASP A 172 9.04 12.03 13.46
N PHE A 173 8.79 10.86 14.01
CA PHE A 173 7.93 10.70 15.20
C PHE A 173 8.39 11.57 16.38
N ARG A 174 9.70 11.85 16.49
CA ARG A 174 10.24 12.70 17.53
C ARG A 174 9.75 14.13 17.40
N LEU A 175 9.79 14.69 16.19
CA LEU A 175 9.28 16.04 15.93
C LEU A 175 7.78 16.13 16.26
N VAL A 176 6.98 15.15 15.83
CA VAL A 176 5.54 15.11 16.16
C VAL A 176 5.31 15.09 17.67
N TRP A 177 6.12 14.34 18.40
CA TRP A 177 6.07 14.28 19.86
C TRP A 177 6.42 15.60 20.50
N ASP A 178 7.52 16.21 20.06
CA ASP A 178 8.02 17.47 20.62
C ASP A 178 7.09 18.66 20.29
N LEU A 179 6.36 18.61 19.17
CA LEU A 179 5.34 19.60 18.82
C LEU A 179 4.00 19.41 19.53
N ASP A 180 3.85 18.35 20.33
CA ASP A 180 2.58 17.98 20.97
C ASP A 180 1.39 17.95 20.00
N ALA A 181 1.63 17.49 18.77
CA ALA A 181 0.62 17.47 17.72
C ALA A 181 -0.54 16.55 18.11
N ASP A 182 -1.73 17.13 18.21
CA ASP A 182 -2.95 16.44 18.59
C ASP A 182 -3.68 15.93 17.36
N ASP A 183 -3.18 14.82 16.83
CA ASP A 183 -3.76 14.14 15.67
C ASP A 183 -4.17 12.72 16.07
N ILE A 184 -5.36 12.31 15.64
CA ILE A 184 -5.94 10.99 15.94
C ILE A 184 -4.99 9.84 15.54
N ALA A 185 -4.17 10.04 14.51
CA ALA A 185 -3.21 9.03 14.06
C ALA A 185 -2.09 8.76 15.08
N TYR A 186 -1.80 9.74 15.97
CA TYR A 186 -0.77 9.63 17.01
C TYR A 186 -1.34 9.38 18.42
N GLU A 187 -2.66 9.38 18.58
CA GLU A 187 -3.32 9.20 19.87
C GLU A 187 -2.90 7.89 20.56
N GLY A 188 -2.79 6.82 19.80
CA GLY A 188 -2.34 5.52 20.29
C GLY A 188 -0.94 5.57 20.92
N LEU A 189 0.02 6.26 20.31
CA LEU A 189 1.37 6.44 20.87
C LEU A 189 1.33 7.21 22.20
N ARG A 190 0.53 8.29 22.29
CA ARG A 190 0.36 9.06 23.51
C ARG A 190 -0.29 8.27 24.62
N TYR A 191 -1.29 7.47 24.29
CA TYR A 191 -1.94 6.58 25.24
C TYR A 191 -0.93 5.59 25.83
N TRP A 192 -0.18 4.89 25.00
CA TRP A 192 0.84 3.95 25.44
C TRP A 192 1.92 4.60 26.31
N SER A 193 2.43 5.76 25.92
CA SER A 193 3.47 6.46 26.67
C SER A 193 3.05 6.93 28.05
N ARG A 194 1.74 7.04 28.31
CA ARG A 194 1.22 7.43 29.65
C ARG A 194 1.07 6.25 30.60
N TRP A 195 0.98 5.04 30.06
CA TRP A 195 0.68 3.84 30.82
C TRP A 195 1.84 2.84 30.88
N PHE A 196 2.78 2.94 29.98
CA PHE A 196 3.93 2.04 29.81
C PHE A 196 5.21 2.84 29.50
#